data_99b8963f210ec8d968217b42efe342d8
#
_entry.id   99b8963f210ec8d968217b42efe342d8
#
_cell.length_a   1.000
_cell.length_b   1.000
_cell.length_c   1.000
_cell.angle_alpha   90.00
_cell.angle_beta   90.00
_cell.angle_gamma   90.00
#
_symmetry.space_group_name_H-M   'P 1'
#
loop_
_entity.id
_entity.type
_entity.pdbx_description
1 polymer ?
#
loop_
_entity_poly.entity_id
_entity_poly.type
_entity_poly.pdbx_seq_one_letter_code
_entity_poly.pdbx_strand_id
1 'polypeptide(L)'
;MIGYTCKYTPVELLAALGGRPALLNREAAAFSHAEALTHNHFCCHAKAVLEECRRDGVRELVLVNCCDSIRRCYDVLRAQGGLDFLFLLDLPHHDDGCAKARLRGELERLAVEYGAYRGTTLDEAALRAAFTPPVPLPDGPFLAVTGARAGAGLLEALRRVSPLPVADLTCGGNRSLPPPPEGLDGLDGLLDWYAGALLGQIPCLRMDAVGRREELLNHPGLRGLVYHTVKFCDFYSFEYENLRRRTALPLLKVETDFTPLSSGQLSTRLEAFLEGLELRPAPAAAARRGAYVAGIDSGSTTTNVVVLDRAGNVAASAIVRTGPKASQGAEKAFAALGGFTPEDMAAIVATGYGRNNIPFATGQVTEITCHARGAHRLYPEARAIVDIGGQDSKVICLDETGGVTNFVMNDKCAAGTGRFLELMARTLELNLEEMARVGLHWEQELTISSMCTVFAESEVVSLIADNHSAADIVHGLNQSVAAKTAALASRAGAKGPYMMTGGVARNRGVTEALEARLGAPLWLPPEPDLCGALGAALFALDSIQ
;
A
#
# COMPACT_ATOMS: atom_id res chain seq x y z
N MET A 1 -12.23 -2.15 -31.15
CA MET A 1 -11.46 -2.52 -29.94
C MET A 1 -12.38 -3.35 -29.05
N ILE A 2 -11.92 -4.53 -28.60
CA ILE A 2 -12.68 -5.36 -27.66
C ILE A 2 -12.00 -5.34 -26.28
N GLY A 3 -12.74 -4.87 -25.28
CA GLY A 3 -12.24 -4.78 -23.89
C GLY A 3 -12.21 -6.14 -23.22
N TYR A 4 -11.26 -6.33 -22.27
CA TYR A 4 -11.23 -7.50 -21.40
C TYR A 4 -10.59 -7.16 -20.04
N THR A 5 -10.84 -8.00 -19.01
CA THR A 5 -10.37 -7.73 -17.64
C THR A 5 -9.52 -8.84 -17.03
N CYS A 6 -9.49 -10.03 -17.62
CA CYS A 6 -8.90 -11.21 -16.98
C CYS A 6 -7.85 -11.85 -17.91
N LYS A 7 -6.74 -12.34 -17.33
CA LYS A 7 -5.70 -13.03 -18.09
C LYS A 7 -6.14 -14.35 -18.75
N TYR A 8 -7.24 -14.93 -18.27
CA TYR A 8 -7.84 -16.12 -18.90
C TYR A 8 -8.71 -15.80 -20.12
N THR A 9 -8.89 -14.51 -20.45
CA THR A 9 -9.57 -14.13 -21.69
C THR A 9 -8.76 -14.62 -22.89
N PRO A 10 -9.38 -15.32 -23.85
CA PRO A 10 -8.68 -15.87 -25.02
C PRO A 10 -8.42 -14.76 -26.06
N VAL A 11 -7.47 -13.88 -25.77
CA VAL A 11 -7.19 -12.69 -26.59
C VAL A 11 -6.67 -13.06 -27.98
N GLU A 12 -5.98 -14.19 -28.13
CA GLU A 12 -5.50 -14.69 -29.42
C GLU A 12 -6.67 -15.09 -30.32
N LEU A 13 -7.70 -15.74 -29.78
CA LEU A 13 -8.92 -16.08 -30.51
C LEU A 13 -9.66 -14.81 -30.96
N LEU A 14 -9.78 -13.82 -30.08
CA LEU A 14 -10.39 -12.53 -30.42
C LEU A 14 -9.61 -11.80 -31.52
N ALA A 15 -8.29 -11.86 -31.48
CA ALA A 15 -7.41 -11.26 -32.50
C ALA A 15 -7.54 -12.00 -33.84
N ALA A 16 -7.57 -13.33 -33.82
CA ALA A 16 -7.75 -14.16 -35.02
C ALA A 16 -9.07 -13.87 -35.74
N LEU A 17 -10.11 -13.49 -35.01
CA LEU A 17 -11.40 -13.05 -35.54
C LEU A 17 -11.45 -11.55 -35.91
N GLY A 18 -10.30 -10.88 -36.00
CA GLY A 18 -10.19 -9.48 -36.42
C GLY A 18 -10.52 -8.46 -35.30
N GLY A 19 -10.64 -8.91 -34.06
CA GLY A 19 -10.73 -8.03 -32.91
C GLY A 19 -9.38 -7.38 -32.55
N ARG A 20 -9.39 -6.27 -31.82
CA ARG A 20 -8.21 -5.68 -31.20
C ARG A 20 -8.41 -5.72 -29.68
N PRO A 21 -7.94 -6.78 -29.00
CA PRO A 21 -8.10 -6.91 -27.55
C PRO A 21 -7.38 -5.79 -26.81
N ALA A 22 -8.05 -5.19 -25.83
CA ALA A 22 -7.50 -4.14 -24.99
C ALA A 22 -7.84 -4.43 -23.53
N LEU A 23 -6.81 -4.46 -22.68
CA LEU A 23 -6.96 -4.67 -21.25
C LEU A 23 -7.57 -3.43 -20.60
N LEU A 24 -8.74 -3.57 -19.96
CA LEU A 24 -9.35 -2.53 -19.15
C LEU A 24 -8.67 -2.51 -17.79
N ASN A 25 -7.85 -1.50 -17.55
CA ASN A 25 -7.02 -1.40 -16.33
C ASN A 25 -6.72 0.04 -15.93
N ARG A 26 -7.54 0.99 -16.34
CA ARG A 26 -7.35 2.40 -16.00
C ARG A 26 -7.97 2.74 -14.66
N GLU A 27 -7.28 3.55 -13.91
CA GLU A 27 -7.78 4.16 -12.70
C GLU A 27 -8.83 5.21 -13.05
N ALA A 28 -9.89 5.32 -12.24
CA ALA A 28 -10.97 6.28 -12.42
C ALA A 28 -10.80 7.44 -11.45
N ALA A 29 -10.94 8.68 -11.93
CA ALA A 29 -10.89 9.86 -11.08
C ALA A 29 -12.02 9.91 -10.04
N ALA A 30 -13.18 9.32 -10.39
CA ALA A 30 -14.35 9.16 -9.53
C ALA A 30 -15.20 7.98 -10.02
N PHE A 31 -16.08 7.48 -9.18
CA PHE A 31 -16.99 6.36 -9.48
C PHE A 31 -18.46 6.79 -9.61
N SER A 32 -18.73 8.03 -10.03
CA SER A 32 -20.08 8.60 -10.03
C SER A 32 -21.08 7.79 -10.86
N HIS A 33 -20.66 7.23 -11.99
CA HIS A 33 -21.52 6.38 -12.82
C HIS A 33 -21.69 4.98 -12.19
N ALA A 34 -20.60 4.37 -11.78
CA ALA A 34 -20.63 3.04 -11.17
C ALA A 34 -21.45 3.04 -9.86
N GLU A 35 -21.35 4.09 -9.04
CA GLU A 35 -22.07 4.21 -7.78
C GLU A 35 -23.56 4.49 -7.94
N ALA A 36 -23.96 5.06 -9.07
CA ALA A 36 -25.38 5.16 -9.43
C ALA A 36 -26.01 3.81 -9.81
N LEU A 37 -25.19 2.81 -10.16
CA LEU A 37 -25.61 1.51 -10.67
C LEU A 37 -25.33 0.35 -9.70
N THR A 38 -24.46 0.55 -8.73
CA THR A 38 -23.96 -0.51 -7.84
C THR A 38 -23.94 -0.03 -6.40
N HIS A 39 -23.81 -0.97 -5.46
CA HIS A 39 -23.68 -0.65 -4.05
C HIS A 39 -22.29 -0.03 -3.73
N ASN A 40 -22.23 0.84 -2.70
CA ASN A 40 -20.99 1.51 -2.28
C ASN A 40 -19.83 0.56 -1.95
N HIS A 41 -20.12 -0.65 -1.44
CA HIS A 41 -19.13 -1.68 -1.14
C HIS A 41 -18.82 -2.61 -2.33
N PHE A 42 -19.22 -2.23 -3.53
CA PHE A 42 -18.82 -2.95 -4.73
C PHE A 42 -17.31 -2.81 -4.97
N CYS A 43 -16.65 -3.87 -5.46
CA CYS A 43 -15.20 -3.88 -5.70
C CYS A 43 -14.76 -2.67 -6.56
N CYS A 44 -13.79 -1.91 -6.08
CA CYS A 44 -13.35 -0.70 -6.76
C CYS A 44 -12.76 -0.95 -8.16
N HIS A 45 -12.12 -2.10 -8.41
CA HIS A 45 -11.72 -2.48 -9.76
C HIS A 45 -12.93 -2.68 -10.70
N ALA A 46 -13.98 -3.34 -10.23
CA ALA A 46 -15.19 -3.53 -11.03
C ALA A 46 -15.92 -2.19 -11.30
N LYS A 47 -15.93 -1.27 -10.32
CA LYS A 47 -16.39 0.11 -10.54
C LYS A 47 -15.56 0.82 -11.61
N ALA A 48 -14.23 0.71 -11.56
CA ALA A 48 -13.33 1.30 -12.55
C ALA A 48 -13.60 0.77 -13.96
N VAL A 49 -13.90 -0.53 -14.10
CA VAL A 49 -14.29 -1.12 -15.39
C VAL A 49 -15.58 -0.49 -15.94
N LEU A 50 -16.60 -0.27 -15.09
CA LEU A 50 -17.84 0.41 -15.52
C LEU A 50 -17.58 1.86 -15.97
N GLU A 51 -16.72 2.59 -15.23
CA GLU A 51 -16.34 3.95 -15.61
C GLU A 51 -15.53 3.98 -16.92
N GLU A 52 -14.58 3.05 -17.10
CA GLU A 52 -13.75 2.95 -18.30
C GLU A 52 -14.60 2.62 -19.53
N CYS A 53 -15.53 1.66 -19.40
CA CYS A 53 -16.45 1.32 -20.49
C CYS A 53 -17.25 2.55 -20.96
N ARG A 54 -17.74 3.38 -20.04
CA ARG A 54 -18.48 4.59 -20.40
C ARG A 54 -17.59 5.67 -21.00
N ARG A 55 -16.47 5.97 -20.33
CA ARG A 55 -15.57 7.08 -20.70
C ARG A 55 -14.92 6.87 -22.06
N ASP A 56 -14.45 5.66 -22.33
CA ASP A 56 -13.67 5.35 -23.52
C ASP A 56 -14.55 4.78 -24.66
N GLY A 57 -15.87 4.77 -24.47
CA GLY A 57 -16.83 4.34 -25.49
C GLY A 57 -16.63 2.89 -25.90
N VAL A 58 -16.31 2.00 -24.94
CA VAL A 58 -16.16 0.57 -25.21
C VAL A 58 -17.47 0.01 -25.72
N ARG A 59 -17.44 -0.60 -26.92
CA ARG A 59 -18.63 -1.19 -27.57
C ARG A 59 -18.62 -2.72 -27.58
N GLU A 60 -17.44 -3.31 -27.42
CA GLU A 60 -17.23 -4.76 -27.41
C GLU A 60 -16.51 -5.15 -26.13
N LEU A 61 -17.00 -6.14 -25.39
CA LEU A 61 -16.44 -6.53 -24.09
C LEU A 61 -16.55 -8.04 -23.86
N VAL A 62 -15.45 -8.65 -23.41
CA VAL A 62 -15.43 -10.02 -22.86
C VAL A 62 -15.07 -9.96 -21.40
N LEU A 63 -15.97 -10.39 -20.56
CA LEU A 63 -15.74 -10.60 -19.13
C LEU A 63 -15.59 -12.09 -18.84
N VAL A 64 -14.87 -12.43 -17.79
CA VAL A 64 -14.66 -13.80 -17.34
C VAL A 64 -15.36 -13.97 -16.00
N ASN A 65 -16.09 -15.07 -15.83
CA ASN A 65 -16.75 -15.43 -14.58
C ASN A 65 -15.70 -15.81 -13.49
N CYS A 66 -14.76 -14.89 -13.21
CA CYS A 66 -13.64 -15.13 -12.30
C CYS A 66 -13.92 -14.68 -10.86
N CYS A 67 -14.86 -13.78 -10.62
CA CYS A 67 -15.30 -13.38 -9.27
C CYS A 67 -16.70 -12.74 -9.33
N ASP A 68 -17.37 -12.68 -8.18
CA ASP A 68 -18.76 -12.18 -8.10
C ASP A 68 -18.87 -10.72 -8.55
N SER A 69 -17.90 -9.87 -8.23
CA SER A 69 -17.93 -8.47 -8.66
C SER A 69 -17.88 -8.32 -10.18
N ILE A 70 -17.04 -9.08 -10.89
CA ILE A 70 -16.99 -9.03 -12.36
C ILE A 70 -18.25 -9.66 -12.97
N ARG A 71 -18.79 -10.72 -12.34
CA ARG A 71 -20.06 -11.31 -12.76
C ARG A 71 -21.22 -10.30 -12.63
N ARG A 72 -21.30 -9.59 -11.51
CA ARG A 72 -22.30 -8.51 -11.34
C ARG A 72 -22.06 -7.33 -12.28
N CYS A 73 -20.80 -7.01 -12.60
CA CYS A 73 -20.47 -6.01 -13.61
C CYS A 73 -21.06 -6.39 -14.98
N TYR A 74 -20.96 -7.67 -15.37
CA TYR A 74 -21.62 -8.19 -16.59
C TYR A 74 -23.15 -8.00 -16.54
N ASP A 75 -23.80 -8.37 -15.41
CA ASP A 75 -25.25 -8.24 -15.26
C ASP A 75 -25.70 -6.76 -15.40
N VAL A 76 -24.97 -5.83 -14.79
CA VAL A 76 -25.22 -4.38 -14.87
C VAL A 76 -25.11 -3.89 -16.32
N LEU A 77 -24.00 -4.23 -17.01
CA LEU A 77 -23.76 -3.82 -18.39
C LEU A 77 -24.80 -4.40 -19.35
N ARG A 78 -25.21 -5.66 -19.12
CA ARG A 78 -26.27 -6.30 -19.90
C ARG A 78 -27.62 -5.62 -19.71
N ALA A 79 -27.95 -5.26 -18.48
CA ALA A 79 -29.21 -4.58 -18.16
C ALA A 79 -29.25 -3.15 -18.71
N GLN A 80 -28.13 -2.44 -18.71
CA GLN A 80 -28.04 -1.09 -19.29
C GLN A 80 -28.14 -1.08 -20.80
N GLY A 81 -27.65 -2.13 -21.48
CA GLY A 81 -27.49 -2.13 -22.92
C GLY A 81 -26.36 -1.18 -23.39
N GLY A 82 -26.30 -0.94 -24.68
CA GLY A 82 -25.35 0.02 -25.27
C GLY A 82 -24.02 -0.60 -25.71
N LEU A 83 -23.74 -1.88 -25.40
CA LEU A 83 -22.65 -2.64 -25.98
C LEU A 83 -23.12 -3.37 -27.24
N ASP A 84 -22.32 -3.35 -28.28
CA ASP A 84 -22.60 -4.07 -29.53
C ASP A 84 -22.31 -5.56 -29.40
N PHE A 85 -21.29 -5.89 -28.57
CA PHE A 85 -20.95 -7.26 -28.20
C PHE A 85 -20.59 -7.34 -26.71
N LEU A 86 -21.25 -8.22 -25.98
CA LEU A 86 -20.98 -8.49 -24.56
C LEU A 86 -21.01 -10.00 -24.33
N PHE A 87 -19.88 -10.57 -23.92
CA PHE A 87 -19.73 -11.99 -23.66
C PHE A 87 -19.24 -12.25 -22.25
N LEU A 88 -19.79 -13.27 -21.59
CA LEU A 88 -19.29 -13.80 -20.31
C LEU A 88 -18.71 -15.19 -20.56
N LEU A 89 -17.39 -15.32 -20.42
CA LEU A 89 -16.68 -16.59 -20.47
C LEU A 89 -16.84 -17.32 -19.14
N ASP A 90 -17.34 -18.55 -19.16
CA ASP A 90 -17.46 -19.38 -17.97
C ASP A 90 -16.14 -20.14 -17.72
N LEU A 91 -15.30 -19.60 -16.83
CA LEU A 91 -14.01 -20.18 -16.49
C LEU A 91 -14.17 -21.28 -15.45
N PRO A 92 -13.79 -22.54 -15.73
CA PRO A 92 -13.69 -23.57 -14.70
C PRO A 92 -12.58 -23.23 -13.70
N HIS A 93 -12.77 -23.66 -12.45
CA HIS A 93 -11.83 -23.37 -11.36
C HIS A 93 -10.76 -24.45 -11.17
N HIS A 94 -10.97 -25.62 -11.78
CA HIS A 94 -10.02 -26.74 -11.78
C HIS A 94 -9.18 -26.70 -13.07
N ASP A 95 -8.11 -27.48 -13.09
CA ASP A 95 -7.22 -27.63 -14.26
C ASP A 95 -7.14 -29.09 -14.77
N ASP A 96 -8.13 -29.91 -14.38
CA ASP A 96 -8.27 -31.28 -14.82
C ASP A 96 -8.83 -31.45 -16.25
N GLY A 97 -8.92 -32.67 -16.73
CA GLY A 97 -9.43 -32.96 -18.08
C GLY A 97 -10.88 -32.52 -18.31
N CYS A 98 -11.74 -32.56 -17.28
CA CYS A 98 -13.11 -32.08 -17.36
C CYS A 98 -13.16 -30.57 -17.51
N ALA A 99 -12.38 -29.85 -16.72
CA ALA A 99 -12.23 -28.40 -16.78
C ALA A 99 -11.70 -27.95 -18.15
N LYS A 100 -10.70 -28.67 -18.68
CA LYS A 100 -10.16 -28.42 -20.04
C LYS A 100 -11.25 -28.56 -21.10
N ALA A 101 -12.02 -29.64 -21.06
CA ALA A 101 -13.11 -29.89 -22.03
C ALA A 101 -14.20 -28.80 -21.94
N ARG A 102 -14.56 -28.36 -20.72
CA ARG A 102 -15.51 -27.25 -20.53
C ARG A 102 -14.99 -25.94 -21.08
N LEU A 103 -13.73 -25.59 -20.78
CA LEU A 103 -13.15 -24.36 -21.29
C LEU A 103 -13.02 -24.40 -22.82
N ARG A 104 -12.68 -25.55 -23.40
CA ARG A 104 -12.71 -25.75 -24.84
C ARG A 104 -14.06 -25.41 -25.44
N GLY A 105 -15.16 -25.93 -24.89
CA GLY A 105 -16.52 -25.59 -25.32
C GLY A 105 -16.84 -24.08 -25.21
N GLU A 106 -16.32 -23.40 -24.19
CA GLU A 106 -16.44 -21.94 -24.07
C GLU A 106 -15.64 -21.17 -25.14
N LEU A 107 -14.45 -21.68 -25.52
CA LEU A 107 -13.68 -21.11 -26.64
C LEU A 107 -14.44 -21.26 -27.96
N GLU A 108 -15.04 -22.42 -28.21
CA GLU A 108 -15.87 -22.69 -29.40
C GLU A 108 -17.11 -21.77 -29.42
N ARG A 109 -17.80 -21.62 -28.29
CA ARG A 109 -18.95 -20.73 -28.14
C ARG A 109 -18.57 -19.28 -28.46
N LEU A 110 -17.46 -18.80 -27.86
CA LEU A 110 -16.95 -17.45 -28.15
C LEU A 110 -16.56 -17.29 -29.62
N ALA A 111 -15.92 -18.30 -30.23
CA ALA A 111 -15.53 -18.26 -31.63
C ALA A 111 -16.74 -18.13 -32.56
N VAL A 112 -17.82 -18.87 -32.28
CA VAL A 112 -19.06 -18.80 -33.03
C VAL A 112 -19.76 -17.44 -32.84
N GLU A 113 -19.98 -17.02 -31.59
CA GLU A 113 -20.72 -15.78 -31.31
C GLU A 113 -19.97 -14.54 -31.78
N TYR A 114 -18.65 -14.44 -31.50
CA TYR A 114 -17.87 -13.29 -31.92
C TYR A 114 -17.58 -13.30 -33.41
N GLY A 115 -17.36 -14.49 -34.01
CA GLY A 115 -17.23 -14.67 -35.45
C GLY A 115 -18.48 -14.21 -36.21
N ALA A 116 -19.67 -14.60 -35.76
CA ALA A 116 -20.94 -14.15 -36.32
C ALA A 116 -21.11 -12.62 -36.24
N TYR A 117 -20.78 -12.04 -35.08
CA TYR A 117 -20.79 -10.59 -34.87
C TYR A 117 -19.83 -9.86 -35.83
N ARG A 118 -18.61 -10.42 -36.02
CA ARG A 118 -17.58 -9.83 -36.91
C ARG A 118 -17.75 -10.16 -38.39
N GLY A 119 -18.64 -11.09 -38.75
CA GLY A 119 -18.79 -11.60 -40.11
C GLY A 119 -17.57 -12.42 -40.56
N THR A 120 -16.88 -13.11 -39.66
CA THR A 120 -15.67 -13.90 -39.88
C THR A 120 -15.80 -15.29 -39.28
N THR A 121 -15.01 -16.24 -39.77
CA THR A 121 -14.90 -17.60 -39.22
C THR A 121 -13.50 -17.79 -38.66
N LEU A 122 -13.36 -18.49 -37.53
CA LEU A 122 -12.06 -18.79 -36.97
C LEU A 122 -11.28 -19.73 -37.91
N ASP A 123 -10.08 -19.31 -38.27
CA ASP A 123 -9.13 -20.06 -39.06
C ASP A 123 -7.91 -20.48 -38.24
N GLU A 124 -7.40 -21.71 -38.48
CA GLU A 124 -6.26 -22.25 -37.75
C GLU A 124 -5.00 -21.39 -37.91
N ALA A 125 -4.69 -20.98 -39.12
CA ALA A 125 -3.49 -20.19 -39.42
C ALA A 125 -3.56 -18.81 -38.74
N ALA A 126 -4.73 -18.17 -38.79
CA ALA A 126 -4.97 -16.90 -38.10
C ALA A 126 -4.84 -17.03 -36.59
N LEU A 127 -5.36 -18.13 -36.00
CA LEU A 127 -5.24 -18.36 -34.56
C LEU A 127 -3.78 -18.62 -34.16
N ARG A 128 -3.04 -19.44 -34.91
CA ARG A 128 -1.60 -19.67 -34.65
C ARG A 128 -0.79 -18.38 -34.74
N ALA A 129 -1.05 -17.55 -35.74
CA ALA A 129 -0.35 -16.28 -35.93
C ALA A 129 -0.63 -15.24 -34.83
N ALA A 130 -1.74 -15.38 -34.09
CA ALA A 130 -2.10 -14.46 -33.01
C ALA A 130 -1.32 -14.70 -31.71
N PHE A 131 -0.66 -15.85 -31.57
CA PHE A 131 0.16 -16.12 -30.38
C PHE A 131 1.47 -15.35 -30.43
N THR A 132 1.77 -14.66 -29.34
CA THR A 132 3.04 -13.96 -29.12
C THR A 132 3.86 -14.68 -28.04
N PRO A 133 5.20 -14.70 -28.14
CA PRO A 133 6.02 -15.30 -27.10
C PRO A 133 5.71 -14.68 -25.72
N PRO A 134 5.62 -15.48 -24.66
CA PRO A 134 5.40 -14.96 -23.32
C PRO A 134 6.60 -14.12 -22.87
N VAL A 135 6.33 -13.11 -22.05
CA VAL A 135 7.40 -12.38 -21.35
C VAL A 135 7.92 -13.28 -20.23
N PRO A 136 9.18 -13.73 -20.30
CA PRO A 136 9.75 -14.61 -19.27
C PRO A 136 9.90 -13.85 -17.95
N LEU A 137 9.99 -14.59 -16.85
CA LEU A 137 10.45 -14.02 -15.60
C LEU A 137 11.91 -13.59 -15.75
N PRO A 138 12.38 -12.58 -15.02
CA PRO A 138 13.77 -12.16 -15.06
C PRO A 138 14.72 -13.31 -14.63
N ASP A 139 15.81 -13.49 -15.34
CA ASP A 139 16.82 -14.53 -15.05
C ASP A 139 17.64 -14.25 -13.78
N GLY A 140 17.67 -13.01 -13.31
CA GLY A 140 18.40 -12.55 -12.14
C GLY A 140 17.48 -12.17 -10.96
N PRO A 141 18.01 -11.39 -9.99
CA PRO A 141 17.21 -10.86 -8.89
C PRO A 141 16.06 -9.96 -9.39
N PHE A 142 14.87 -10.15 -8.86
CA PHE A 142 13.69 -9.34 -9.20
C PHE A 142 12.73 -9.18 -8.03
N LEU A 143 11.83 -8.21 -8.15
CA LEU A 143 10.66 -8.03 -7.29
C LEU A 143 9.40 -8.47 -8.03
N ALA A 144 8.39 -8.91 -7.28
CA ALA A 144 7.10 -9.21 -7.86
C ALA A 144 5.96 -8.44 -7.18
N VAL A 145 4.99 -8.04 -8.00
CA VAL A 145 3.67 -7.61 -7.52
C VAL A 145 2.71 -8.77 -7.67
N THR A 146 2.07 -9.18 -6.58
CA THR A 146 1.09 -10.29 -6.58
C THR A 146 -0.22 -9.84 -5.92
N GLY A 147 -1.24 -10.69 -5.95
CA GLY A 147 -2.54 -10.40 -5.35
C GLY A 147 -3.59 -9.96 -6.36
N ALA A 148 -4.42 -9.00 -5.96
CA ALA A 148 -5.45 -8.42 -6.81
C ALA A 148 -4.84 -7.63 -7.99
N ARG A 149 -5.64 -7.39 -9.03
CA ARG A 149 -5.21 -6.60 -10.18
C ARG A 149 -4.57 -5.27 -9.76
N ALA A 150 -3.34 -5.02 -10.19
CA ALA A 150 -2.68 -3.74 -10.01
C ALA A 150 -3.05 -2.77 -11.14
N GLY A 151 -3.37 -1.53 -10.78
CA GLY A 151 -3.45 -0.43 -11.75
C GLY A 151 -2.07 -0.06 -12.30
N ALA A 152 -2.04 0.63 -13.43
CA ALA A 152 -0.79 1.09 -14.06
C ALA A 152 0.04 1.95 -13.09
N GLY A 153 -0.63 2.81 -12.32
CA GLY A 153 0.03 3.74 -11.39
C GLY A 153 0.89 3.04 -10.31
N LEU A 154 0.43 1.91 -9.75
CA LEU A 154 1.22 1.14 -8.79
C LEU A 154 2.47 0.52 -9.43
N LEU A 155 2.29 -0.11 -10.60
CA LEU A 155 3.40 -0.78 -11.31
C LEU A 155 4.45 0.22 -11.76
N GLU A 156 4.04 1.37 -12.29
CA GLU A 156 4.94 2.45 -12.70
C GLU A 156 5.67 3.07 -11.50
N ALA A 157 4.96 3.29 -10.39
CA ALA A 157 5.57 3.81 -9.17
C ALA A 157 6.67 2.87 -8.64
N LEU A 158 6.39 1.55 -8.59
CA LEU A 158 7.38 0.57 -8.15
C LEU A 158 8.57 0.48 -9.12
N ARG A 159 8.33 0.43 -10.43
CA ARG A 159 9.40 0.40 -11.45
C ARG A 159 10.30 1.63 -11.42
N ARG A 160 9.75 2.79 -11.05
CA ARG A 160 10.52 4.04 -10.93
C ARG A 160 11.51 4.02 -9.78
N VAL A 161 11.13 3.42 -8.65
CA VAL A 161 11.97 3.43 -7.43
C VAL A 161 12.82 2.17 -7.28
N SER A 162 12.45 1.07 -7.93
CA SER A 162 13.14 -0.21 -7.82
C SER A 162 14.39 -0.27 -8.69
N PRO A 163 15.55 -0.65 -8.13
CA PRO A 163 16.76 -0.96 -8.93
C PRO A 163 16.67 -2.33 -9.61
N LEU A 164 15.70 -3.18 -9.23
CA LEU A 164 15.49 -4.51 -9.79
C LEU A 164 14.31 -4.53 -10.76
N PRO A 165 14.31 -5.46 -11.74
CA PRO A 165 13.14 -5.73 -12.56
C PRO A 165 11.91 -6.04 -11.71
N VAL A 166 10.72 -5.66 -12.20
CA VAL A 166 9.45 -5.87 -11.51
C VAL A 166 8.55 -6.75 -12.37
N ALA A 167 8.23 -7.94 -11.87
CA ALA A 167 7.28 -8.86 -12.48
C ALA A 167 5.84 -8.60 -11.97
N ASP A 168 4.89 -8.44 -12.89
CA ASP A 168 3.46 -8.35 -12.55
C ASP A 168 2.86 -9.76 -12.52
N LEU A 169 2.65 -10.29 -11.33
CA LEU A 169 2.07 -11.61 -11.04
C LEU A 169 0.67 -11.50 -10.41
N THR A 170 0.03 -10.34 -10.56
CA THR A 170 -1.34 -10.11 -10.09
C THR A 170 -2.34 -10.96 -10.86
N CYS A 171 -3.60 -10.97 -10.42
CA CYS A 171 -4.66 -11.76 -11.05
C CYS A 171 -4.89 -11.41 -12.54
N GLY A 172 -4.40 -10.28 -13.00
CA GLY A 172 -4.48 -9.86 -14.40
C GLY A 172 -3.14 -9.70 -15.09
N GLY A 173 -2.04 -9.86 -14.34
CA GLY A 173 -0.67 -9.72 -14.88
C GLY A 173 -0.13 -11.03 -15.44
N ASN A 174 1.01 -10.89 -16.08
CA ASN A 174 1.85 -11.97 -16.65
C ASN A 174 1.08 -13.10 -17.31
N ARG A 175 0.49 -12.80 -18.46
CA ARG A 175 -0.12 -13.81 -19.34
C ARG A 175 1.02 -14.60 -19.99
N SER A 176 1.20 -15.84 -19.57
CA SER A 176 2.32 -16.68 -20.01
C SER A 176 1.81 -17.90 -20.78
N LEU A 177 1.34 -17.69 -22.01
CA LEU A 177 1.01 -18.79 -22.90
C LEU A 177 2.21 -19.11 -23.79
N PRO A 178 2.66 -20.37 -23.85
CA PRO A 178 3.66 -20.78 -24.84
C PRO A 178 3.06 -20.67 -26.25
N PRO A 179 3.87 -20.56 -27.31
CA PRO A 179 3.37 -20.71 -28.66
C PRO A 179 2.83 -22.14 -28.87
N PRO A 180 1.79 -22.31 -29.72
CA PRO A 180 1.24 -23.63 -29.98
C PRO A 180 2.28 -24.54 -30.65
N PRO A 181 2.40 -25.81 -30.21
CA PRO A 181 3.34 -26.75 -30.80
C PRO A 181 2.98 -27.07 -32.26
N GLU A 182 3.97 -27.50 -33.02
CA GLU A 182 3.78 -28.05 -34.33
C GLU A 182 3.09 -29.43 -34.24
N GLY A 183 2.34 -29.82 -35.27
CA GLY A 183 1.74 -31.15 -35.37
C GLY A 183 0.45 -31.38 -34.60
N LEU A 184 -0.23 -30.31 -34.17
CA LEU A 184 -1.61 -30.40 -33.65
C LEU A 184 -2.57 -30.75 -34.80
N ASP A 185 -3.60 -31.55 -34.48
CA ASP A 185 -4.60 -32.02 -35.45
C ASP A 185 -5.62 -30.91 -35.80
N GLY A 186 -5.22 -30.03 -36.67
CA GLY A 186 -6.04 -28.93 -37.18
C GLY A 186 -6.51 -27.95 -36.11
N LEU A 187 -7.57 -27.21 -36.45
CA LEU A 187 -8.18 -26.23 -35.55
C LEU A 187 -8.71 -26.86 -34.24
N ASP A 188 -9.21 -28.09 -34.33
CA ASP A 188 -9.78 -28.85 -33.21
C ASP A 188 -8.70 -29.16 -32.16
N GLY A 189 -7.56 -29.71 -32.59
CA GLY A 189 -6.43 -29.96 -31.74
C GLY A 189 -5.80 -28.68 -31.15
N LEU A 190 -5.81 -27.61 -31.96
CA LEU A 190 -5.32 -26.29 -31.50
C LEU A 190 -6.21 -25.70 -30.40
N LEU A 191 -7.54 -25.77 -30.51
CA LEU A 191 -8.46 -25.30 -29.48
C LEU A 191 -8.37 -26.14 -28.19
N ASP A 192 -8.19 -27.46 -28.33
CA ASP A 192 -7.99 -28.35 -27.20
C ASP A 192 -6.70 -28.03 -26.43
N TRP A 193 -5.58 -27.85 -27.18
CA TRP A 193 -4.32 -27.40 -26.60
C TRP A 193 -4.46 -26.01 -25.97
N TYR A 194 -5.14 -25.07 -26.63
CA TYR A 194 -5.32 -23.70 -26.15
C TYR A 194 -6.07 -23.63 -24.81
N ALA A 195 -7.13 -24.42 -24.66
CA ALA A 195 -7.85 -24.55 -23.40
C ALA A 195 -6.93 -25.04 -22.27
N GLY A 196 -6.10 -26.06 -22.55
CA GLY A 196 -5.09 -26.55 -21.62
C GLY A 196 -4.03 -25.51 -21.29
N ALA A 197 -3.53 -24.77 -22.27
CA ALA A 197 -2.54 -23.71 -22.07
C ALA A 197 -3.08 -22.55 -21.23
N LEU A 198 -4.35 -22.15 -21.45
CA LEU A 198 -5.01 -21.14 -20.63
C LEU A 198 -5.11 -21.55 -19.16
N LEU A 199 -5.54 -22.79 -18.87
CA LEU A 199 -5.60 -23.31 -17.50
C LEU A 199 -4.22 -23.54 -16.90
N GLY A 200 -3.22 -23.85 -17.72
CA GLY A 200 -1.83 -24.10 -17.34
C GLY A 200 -1.03 -22.86 -16.91
N GLN A 201 -1.56 -21.66 -17.02
CA GLN A 201 -0.89 -20.44 -16.58
C GLN A 201 -0.68 -20.42 -15.06
N ILE A 202 0.20 -19.52 -14.57
CA ILE A 202 0.30 -19.22 -13.14
C ILE A 202 -1.09 -18.86 -12.64
N PRO A 203 -1.69 -19.65 -11.73
CA PRO A 203 -3.10 -19.51 -11.39
C PRO A 203 -3.37 -18.23 -10.58
N CYS A 204 -4.53 -17.63 -10.79
CA CYS A 204 -5.05 -16.67 -9.83
C CYS A 204 -5.66 -17.40 -8.63
N LEU A 205 -5.97 -16.67 -7.56
CA LEU A 205 -6.50 -17.27 -6.31
C LEU A 205 -7.83 -18.03 -6.49
N ARG A 206 -8.55 -17.74 -7.56
CA ARG A 206 -9.83 -18.43 -7.86
C ARG A 206 -9.66 -19.84 -8.43
N MET A 207 -8.43 -20.20 -8.80
CA MET A 207 -8.11 -21.52 -9.34
C MET A 207 -7.62 -22.44 -8.22
N ASP A 208 -8.01 -23.72 -8.24
CA ASP A 208 -7.62 -24.70 -7.23
C ASP A 208 -6.15 -25.11 -7.30
N ALA A 209 -5.51 -24.91 -8.47
CA ALA A 209 -4.09 -25.25 -8.69
C ALA A 209 -3.11 -24.27 -7.98
N VAL A 210 -3.33 -24.01 -6.70
CA VAL A 210 -2.57 -23.00 -5.92
C VAL A 210 -1.08 -23.38 -5.79
N GLY A 211 -0.72 -24.68 -5.90
CA GLY A 211 0.66 -25.18 -5.77
C GLY A 211 1.65 -24.53 -6.75
N ARG A 212 1.21 -24.24 -7.98
CA ARG A 212 2.06 -23.54 -8.98
C ARG A 212 2.43 -22.12 -8.58
N ARG A 213 1.64 -21.48 -7.73
CA ARG A 213 1.99 -20.16 -7.15
C ARG A 213 3.09 -20.29 -6.10
N GLU A 214 3.14 -21.42 -5.39
CA GLU A 214 4.18 -21.69 -4.40
C GLU A 214 5.55 -21.91 -5.07
N GLU A 215 5.58 -22.56 -6.24
CA GLU A 215 6.82 -22.67 -7.05
C GLU A 215 7.39 -21.29 -7.37
N LEU A 216 6.51 -20.34 -7.71
CA LEU A 216 6.92 -18.97 -7.99
C LEU A 216 7.46 -18.26 -6.74
N LEU A 217 6.83 -18.47 -5.56
CA LEU A 217 7.27 -17.88 -4.29
C LEU A 217 8.64 -18.44 -3.86
N ASN A 218 8.98 -19.62 -4.32
CA ASN A 218 10.28 -20.26 -4.08
C ASN A 218 11.31 -19.97 -5.18
N HIS A 219 11.01 -19.07 -6.13
CA HIS A 219 11.92 -18.73 -7.22
C HIS A 219 13.21 -18.08 -6.67
N PRO A 220 14.43 -18.60 -7.01
CA PRO A 220 15.68 -18.17 -6.41
C PRO A 220 16.04 -16.70 -6.70
N GLY A 221 15.51 -16.13 -7.78
CA GLY A 221 15.69 -14.72 -8.12
C GLY A 221 14.73 -13.76 -7.38
N LEU A 222 13.67 -14.26 -6.75
CA LEU A 222 12.68 -13.41 -6.09
C LEU A 222 13.23 -12.85 -4.77
N ARG A 223 13.31 -11.51 -4.65
CA ARG A 223 13.88 -10.81 -3.49
C ARG A 223 12.83 -10.25 -2.54
N GLY A 224 11.63 -10.01 -3.02
CA GLY A 224 10.53 -9.48 -2.20
C GLY A 224 9.24 -9.36 -2.99
N LEU A 225 8.15 -9.24 -2.25
CA LEU A 225 6.80 -9.21 -2.77
C LEU A 225 6.09 -7.91 -2.38
N VAL A 226 5.51 -7.23 -3.35
CA VAL A 226 4.48 -6.23 -3.11
C VAL A 226 3.13 -6.91 -3.29
N TYR A 227 2.43 -7.14 -2.18
CA TYR A 227 1.10 -7.76 -2.21
C TYR A 227 0.03 -6.69 -2.36
N HIS A 228 -0.63 -6.70 -3.51
CA HIS A 228 -1.66 -5.74 -3.83
C HIS A 228 -3.06 -6.25 -3.47
N THR A 229 -3.83 -5.43 -2.77
CA THR A 229 -5.26 -5.62 -2.55
C THR A 229 -6.05 -4.45 -3.11
N VAL A 230 -7.24 -4.72 -3.62
CA VAL A 230 -8.18 -3.69 -4.04
C VAL A 230 -9.27 -3.55 -2.98
N LYS A 231 -9.63 -2.34 -2.64
CA LYS A 231 -10.70 -2.07 -1.68
C LYS A 231 -12.00 -2.79 -2.10
N PHE A 232 -12.60 -3.51 -1.15
CA PHE A 232 -13.75 -4.39 -1.34
C PHE A 232 -13.48 -5.64 -2.21
N CYS A 233 -12.22 -6.08 -2.31
CA CYS A 233 -11.86 -7.36 -2.89
C CYS A 233 -11.59 -8.37 -1.77
N ASP A 234 -12.58 -9.17 -1.39
CA ASP A 234 -12.50 -10.08 -0.24
C ASP A 234 -11.45 -11.18 -0.45
N PHE A 235 -11.41 -11.80 -1.64
CA PHE A 235 -10.50 -12.92 -1.93
C PHE A 235 -9.04 -12.61 -1.59
N TYR A 236 -8.51 -11.52 -2.14
CA TYR A 236 -7.11 -11.16 -1.93
C TYR A 236 -6.84 -10.54 -0.56
N SER A 237 -7.86 -10.03 0.10
CA SER A 237 -7.73 -9.57 1.49
C SER A 237 -7.54 -10.74 2.45
N PHE A 238 -8.27 -11.85 2.26
CA PHE A 238 -8.10 -13.08 3.05
C PHE A 238 -6.79 -13.81 2.73
N GLU A 239 -6.40 -13.90 1.46
CA GLU A 239 -5.16 -14.56 1.05
C GLU A 239 -3.93 -13.93 1.68
N TYR A 240 -3.89 -12.60 1.81
CA TYR A 240 -2.75 -11.89 2.38
C TYR A 240 -2.35 -12.45 3.74
N GLU A 241 -3.31 -12.69 4.64
CA GLU A 241 -3.01 -13.22 5.96
C GLU A 241 -2.46 -14.65 5.93
N ASN A 242 -2.91 -15.46 4.99
CA ASN A 242 -2.38 -16.80 4.79
C ASN A 242 -0.96 -16.75 4.21
N LEU A 243 -0.73 -15.90 3.21
CA LEU A 243 0.59 -15.73 2.58
C LEU A 243 1.61 -15.22 3.59
N ARG A 244 1.27 -14.21 4.39
CA ARG A 244 2.14 -13.62 5.41
C ARG A 244 2.65 -14.65 6.42
N ARG A 245 1.84 -15.67 6.74
CA ARG A 245 2.21 -16.74 7.69
C ARG A 245 3.08 -17.83 7.07
N ARG A 246 3.07 -17.96 5.74
CA ARG A 246 3.71 -19.06 5.00
C ARG A 246 4.98 -18.66 4.28
N THR A 247 5.18 -17.40 3.99
CA THR A 247 6.37 -16.91 3.28
C THR A 247 7.38 -16.31 4.25
N ALA A 248 8.66 -16.61 4.01
CA ALA A 248 9.79 -15.93 4.64
C ALA A 248 10.27 -14.72 3.82
N LEU A 249 9.72 -14.51 2.62
CA LEU A 249 10.07 -13.38 1.77
C LEU A 249 9.57 -12.06 2.39
N PRO A 250 10.37 -11.00 2.30
CA PRO A 250 9.90 -9.66 2.63
C PRO A 250 8.63 -9.30 1.86
N LEU A 251 7.61 -8.81 2.57
CA LEU A 251 6.26 -8.65 2.05
C LEU A 251 5.70 -7.26 2.40
N LEU A 252 5.44 -6.43 1.40
CA LEU A 252 4.75 -5.15 1.56
C LEU A 252 3.30 -5.26 1.09
N LYS A 253 2.33 -4.99 1.98
CA LYS A 253 0.91 -4.85 1.57
C LYS A 253 0.63 -3.43 1.07
N VAL A 254 0.07 -3.34 -0.14
CA VAL A 254 -0.44 -2.09 -0.71
C VAL A 254 -1.91 -2.28 -1.06
N GLU A 255 -2.78 -1.46 -0.48
CA GLU A 255 -4.20 -1.42 -0.82
C GLU A 255 -4.51 -0.18 -1.66
N THR A 256 -5.21 -0.36 -2.78
CA THR A 256 -5.70 0.74 -3.62
C THR A 256 -7.21 0.68 -3.77
N ASP A 257 -7.79 1.81 -4.12
CA ASP A 257 -9.21 1.92 -4.46
C ASP A 257 -9.44 2.16 -5.96
N PHE A 258 -8.43 1.91 -6.78
CA PHE A 258 -8.45 2.13 -8.24
C PHE A 258 -8.74 3.58 -8.65
N THR A 259 -8.41 4.53 -7.78
CA THR A 259 -8.32 5.95 -8.11
C THR A 259 -6.86 6.38 -8.21
N PRO A 260 -6.54 7.49 -8.88
CA PRO A 260 -5.17 8.00 -8.95
C PRO A 260 -4.56 8.13 -7.56
N LEU A 261 -3.47 7.43 -7.32
CA LEU A 261 -2.81 7.39 -6.03
C LEU A 261 -2.11 8.72 -5.72
N SER A 262 -2.17 9.16 -4.45
CA SER A 262 -1.29 10.23 -3.99
C SER A 262 0.16 9.72 -4.08
N SER A 263 0.94 10.30 -4.98
CA SER A 263 2.29 9.82 -5.31
C SER A 263 3.24 9.76 -4.10
N GLY A 264 3.10 10.70 -3.15
CA GLY A 264 3.99 10.79 -2.00
C GLY A 264 3.89 9.64 -1.00
N GLN A 265 2.67 9.25 -0.62
CA GLN A 265 2.45 8.18 0.37
C GLN A 265 2.84 6.80 -0.19
N LEU A 266 2.47 6.53 -1.45
CA LEU A 266 2.86 5.28 -2.10
C LEU A 266 4.38 5.21 -2.25
N SER A 267 5.03 6.29 -2.70
CA SER A 267 6.49 6.36 -2.84
C SER A 267 7.19 6.05 -1.53
N THR A 268 6.76 6.68 -0.43
CA THR A 268 7.33 6.43 0.90
C THR A 268 7.24 4.95 1.30
N ARG A 269 6.10 4.28 1.05
CA ARG A 269 5.93 2.85 1.36
C ARG A 269 6.83 1.97 0.51
N LEU A 270 6.90 2.24 -0.79
CA LEU A 270 7.75 1.48 -1.71
C LEU A 270 9.23 1.68 -1.42
N GLU A 271 9.64 2.92 -1.16
CA GLU A 271 11.02 3.26 -0.82
C GLU A 271 11.45 2.61 0.51
N ALA A 272 10.61 2.69 1.56
CA ALA A 272 10.89 2.04 2.84
C ALA A 272 11.03 0.50 2.70
N PHE A 273 10.19 -0.11 1.85
CA PHE A 273 10.30 -1.54 1.57
C PHE A 273 11.63 -1.89 0.88
N LEU A 274 12.06 -1.07 -0.09
CA LEU A 274 13.34 -1.26 -0.80
C LEU A 274 14.56 -0.99 0.11
N GLU A 275 14.48 -0.03 1.00
CA GLU A 275 15.49 0.24 2.03
C GLU A 275 15.65 -0.97 2.97
N GLY A 276 14.53 -1.56 3.41
CA GLY A 276 14.52 -2.80 4.22
C GLY A 276 15.09 -4.04 3.50
N LEU A 277 15.12 -4.02 2.15
CA LEU A 277 15.77 -5.07 1.34
C LEU A 277 17.25 -4.79 1.05
N GLU A 278 17.82 -3.71 1.60
CA GLU A 278 19.17 -3.21 1.27
C GLU A 278 19.38 -2.93 -0.24
N LEU A 279 18.30 -2.81 -0.98
CA LEU A 279 18.32 -2.53 -2.42
C LEU A 279 18.50 -1.04 -2.74
N ARG A 280 18.35 -0.20 -1.75
CA ARG A 280 18.57 1.24 -1.85
C ARG A 280 19.56 1.63 -0.76
N PRO A 281 20.86 1.74 -1.09
CA PRO A 281 21.85 2.19 -0.12
C PRO A 281 21.47 3.59 0.37
N ALA A 282 21.71 3.86 1.64
CA ALA A 282 21.64 5.22 2.14
C ALA A 282 22.45 6.13 1.20
N PRO A 283 21.89 7.28 0.81
CA PRO A 283 22.55 8.13 -0.17
C PRO A 283 23.95 8.47 0.34
N ALA A 284 24.96 8.17 -0.49
CA ALA A 284 26.31 8.63 -0.24
C ALA A 284 26.26 10.17 -0.26
N ALA A 285 26.25 10.77 0.90
CA ALA A 285 26.27 12.21 1.02
C ALA A 285 27.63 12.68 0.49
N ALA A 286 27.63 13.65 -0.42
CA ALA A 286 28.86 14.36 -0.76
C ALA A 286 29.40 14.99 0.53
N ALA A 287 30.42 14.37 1.11
CA ALA A 287 30.98 14.82 2.37
C ALA A 287 31.51 16.25 2.23
N ARG A 288 30.92 17.19 2.97
CA ARG A 288 31.41 18.55 3.11
C ARG A 288 32.47 18.59 4.24
N ARG A 289 33.27 19.63 4.26
CA ARG A 289 34.15 19.88 5.40
C ARG A 289 33.31 20.45 6.56
N GLY A 290 32.92 19.61 7.51
CA GLY A 290 32.14 20.01 8.70
C GLY A 290 32.53 19.15 9.90
N ALA A 291 32.35 19.69 11.10
CA ALA A 291 32.62 19.01 12.36
C ALA A 291 31.41 18.17 12.84
N TYR A 292 30.24 18.44 12.32
CA TYR A 292 28.97 17.88 12.74
C TYR A 292 28.22 17.25 11.58
N VAL A 293 27.19 16.48 11.89
CA VAL A 293 26.18 15.99 10.95
C VAL A 293 24.79 16.32 11.47
N ALA A 294 23.80 16.40 10.58
CA ALA A 294 22.43 16.68 11.00
C ALA A 294 21.41 15.73 10.36
N GLY A 295 20.37 15.44 11.10
CA GLY A 295 19.16 14.80 10.61
C GLY A 295 17.97 15.76 10.73
N ILE A 296 17.18 15.84 9.68
CA ILE A 296 15.98 16.69 9.61
C ILE A 296 14.78 15.81 9.35
N ASP A 297 13.85 15.78 10.29
CA ASP A 297 12.53 15.16 10.08
C ASP A 297 11.50 16.25 9.77
N SER A 298 11.15 16.40 8.51
CA SER A 298 10.16 17.38 8.06
C SER A 298 8.80 16.74 7.94
N GLY A 299 8.09 16.69 9.06
CA GLY A 299 6.72 16.20 9.14
C GLY A 299 5.69 17.21 8.67
N SER A 300 4.43 16.80 8.66
CA SER A 300 3.29 17.64 8.26
C SER A 300 2.95 18.76 9.26
N THR A 301 3.30 18.57 10.55
CA THR A 301 2.99 19.51 11.63
C THR A 301 4.25 20.17 12.19
N THR A 302 5.28 19.37 12.43
CA THR A 302 6.57 19.83 12.98
C THR A 302 7.71 19.46 12.05
N THR A 303 8.77 20.28 12.10
CA THR A 303 10.09 19.97 11.55
C THR A 303 11.05 19.89 12.72
N ASN A 304 11.68 18.73 12.85
CA ASN A 304 12.58 18.39 13.94
C ASN A 304 13.99 18.26 13.40
N VAL A 305 14.98 18.76 14.13
CA VAL A 305 16.38 18.63 13.75
C VAL A 305 17.20 18.11 14.90
N VAL A 306 18.14 17.20 14.61
CA VAL A 306 19.14 16.70 15.56
C VAL A 306 20.50 16.87 14.92
N VAL A 307 21.44 17.45 15.67
CA VAL A 307 22.85 17.60 15.30
C VAL A 307 23.68 16.65 16.13
N LEU A 308 24.53 15.85 15.48
CA LEU A 308 25.47 14.96 16.12
C LEU A 308 26.91 15.42 15.88
N ASP A 309 27.76 15.21 16.90
CA ASP A 309 29.21 15.25 16.72
C ASP A 309 29.70 13.99 15.98
N ARG A 310 30.98 13.93 15.63
CA ARG A 310 31.58 12.79 14.94
C ARG A 310 31.66 11.52 15.79
N ALA A 311 31.45 11.62 17.10
CA ALA A 311 31.35 10.48 18.02
C ALA A 311 29.91 9.96 18.15
N GLY A 312 28.94 10.61 17.53
CA GLY A 312 27.51 10.25 17.56
C GLY A 312 26.78 10.75 18.81
N ASN A 313 27.34 11.74 19.52
CA ASN A 313 26.65 12.38 20.64
C ASN A 313 25.78 13.54 20.11
N VAL A 314 24.62 13.74 20.75
CA VAL A 314 23.73 14.85 20.43
C VAL A 314 24.35 16.16 20.87
N ALA A 315 24.71 17.04 19.95
CA ALA A 315 25.26 18.36 20.20
C ALA A 315 24.15 19.41 20.36
N ALA A 316 23.09 19.32 19.57
CA ALA A 316 21.91 20.20 19.65
C ALA A 316 20.68 19.54 19.04
N SER A 317 19.50 20.02 19.40
CA SER A 317 18.24 19.64 18.78
C SER A 317 17.22 20.77 18.84
N ALA A 318 16.28 20.78 17.88
CA ALA A 318 15.18 21.73 17.86
C ALA A 318 13.93 21.11 17.25
N ILE A 319 12.77 21.57 17.72
CA ILE A 319 11.44 21.22 17.24
C ILE A 319 10.71 22.51 16.89
N VAL A 320 10.27 22.67 15.65
CA VAL A 320 9.53 23.86 15.20
C VAL A 320 8.30 23.46 14.38
N ARG A 321 7.33 24.35 14.25
CA ARG A 321 6.19 24.12 13.33
C ARG A 321 6.68 24.19 11.88
N THR A 322 6.34 23.20 11.06
CA THR A 322 6.75 23.12 9.64
C THR A 322 6.23 24.31 8.85
N GLY A 323 4.97 24.70 9.05
CA GLY A 323 4.33 25.72 8.23
C GLY A 323 4.02 25.21 6.81
N PRO A 324 3.75 26.12 5.85
CA PRO A 324 3.29 25.75 4.51
C PRO A 324 4.40 25.21 3.58
N LYS A 325 5.68 25.42 3.90
CA LYS A 325 6.82 24.98 3.09
C LYS A 325 7.87 24.26 3.95
N ALA A 326 8.21 23.04 3.56
CA ALA A 326 9.21 22.22 4.26
C ALA A 326 10.59 22.90 4.33
N SER A 327 11.03 23.58 3.26
CA SER A 327 12.30 24.31 3.24
C SER A 327 12.37 25.40 4.32
N GLN A 328 11.29 26.18 4.47
CA GLN A 328 11.20 27.21 5.50
C GLN A 328 11.13 26.61 6.92
N GLY A 329 10.47 25.47 7.08
CA GLY A 329 10.46 24.71 8.34
C GLY A 329 11.87 24.29 8.73
N ALA A 330 12.65 23.76 7.79
CA ALA A 330 14.02 23.33 8.02
C ALA A 330 14.97 24.51 8.35
N GLU A 331 14.84 25.65 7.64
CA GLU A 331 15.59 26.89 7.95
C GLU A 331 15.29 27.39 9.36
N LYS A 332 14.01 27.42 9.76
CA LYS A 332 13.59 27.80 11.12
C LYS A 332 14.14 26.84 12.18
N ALA A 333 14.16 25.53 11.87
CA ALA A 333 14.67 24.52 12.78
C ALA A 333 16.18 24.72 13.02
N PHE A 334 16.97 24.99 11.98
CA PHE A 334 18.39 25.36 12.14
C PHE A 334 18.58 26.68 12.90
N ALA A 335 17.78 27.70 12.62
CA ALA A 335 17.85 28.98 13.34
C ALA A 335 17.56 28.81 14.84
N ALA A 336 16.71 27.84 15.22
CA ALA A 336 16.38 27.55 16.61
C ALA A 336 17.49 26.79 17.37
N LEU A 337 18.51 26.25 16.67
CA LEU A 337 19.64 25.54 17.31
C LEU A 337 20.65 26.48 18.00
N GLY A 338 20.57 27.81 17.77
CA GLY A 338 21.35 28.79 18.52
C GLY A 338 22.87 28.71 18.31
N GLY A 339 23.34 28.53 17.08
CA GLY A 339 24.78 28.55 16.78
C GLY A 339 25.24 27.51 15.75
N PHE A 340 24.32 26.70 15.23
CA PHE A 340 24.59 25.74 14.16
C PHE A 340 23.93 26.17 12.87
N THR A 341 24.65 26.10 11.76
CA THR A 341 24.15 26.38 10.40
C THR A 341 24.29 25.14 9.51
N PRO A 342 23.58 25.05 8.37
CA PRO A 342 23.77 23.95 7.42
C PRO A 342 25.20 23.82 6.89
N GLU A 343 25.97 24.90 6.89
CA GLU A 343 27.37 24.96 6.43
C GLU A 343 28.34 24.30 7.40
N ASP A 344 27.99 24.21 8.68
CA ASP A 344 28.80 23.53 9.70
C ASP A 344 28.71 22.00 9.61
N MET A 345 27.77 21.49 8.80
CA MET A 345 27.47 20.07 8.68
C MET A 345 28.28 19.40 7.58
N ALA A 346 28.95 18.30 7.92
CA ALA A 346 29.62 17.43 6.94
C ALA A 346 28.61 16.69 6.06
N ALA A 347 27.46 16.31 6.63
CA ALA A 347 26.33 15.73 5.92
C ALA A 347 25.00 16.09 6.59
N ILE A 348 23.95 16.18 5.81
CA ILE A 348 22.58 16.44 6.28
C ILE A 348 21.65 15.43 5.60
N VAL A 349 21.01 14.55 6.38
CA VAL A 349 20.01 13.63 5.86
C VAL A 349 18.61 14.13 6.23
N ALA A 350 17.75 14.22 5.24
CA ALA A 350 16.35 14.59 5.41
C ALA A 350 15.42 13.38 5.40
N THR A 351 14.40 13.41 6.26
CA THR A 351 13.33 12.43 6.32
C THR A 351 11.97 13.10 6.47
N GLY A 352 10.90 12.32 6.56
CA GLY A 352 9.52 12.80 6.63
C GLY A 352 8.93 13.14 5.25
N TYR A 353 7.69 13.63 5.24
CA TYR A 353 6.98 13.99 4.00
C TYR A 353 7.65 15.12 3.21
N GLY A 354 8.31 16.04 3.93
CA GLY A 354 8.99 17.19 3.33
C GLY A 354 10.40 16.92 2.82
N ARG A 355 10.95 15.70 2.99
CA ARG A 355 12.37 15.39 2.72
C ARG A 355 12.89 15.81 1.34
N ASN A 356 12.04 15.69 0.31
CA ASN A 356 12.41 16.02 -1.07
C ASN A 356 12.51 17.53 -1.34
N ASN A 357 12.04 18.38 -0.42
CA ASN A 357 11.94 19.82 -0.59
C ASN A 357 12.90 20.61 0.32
N ILE A 358 13.94 19.96 0.84
CA ILE A 358 14.98 20.60 1.67
C ILE A 358 16.23 20.77 0.81
N PRO A 359 16.53 22.00 0.34
CA PRO A 359 17.54 22.21 -0.71
C PRO A 359 18.98 21.99 -0.25
N PHE A 360 19.25 22.06 1.04
CA PHE A 360 20.58 21.88 1.61
C PHE A 360 20.82 20.47 2.16
N ALA A 361 19.83 19.57 2.10
CA ALA A 361 20.02 18.17 2.45
C ALA A 361 20.98 17.50 1.45
N THR A 362 21.91 16.71 1.96
CA THR A 362 22.88 15.95 1.17
C THR A 362 22.41 14.55 0.87
N GLY A 363 21.39 14.08 1.60
CA GLY A 363 20.78 12.76 1.42
C GLY A 363 19.35 12.70 1.94
N GLN A 364 18.65 11.66 1.55
CA GLN A 364 17.25 11.44 1.93
C GLN A 364 17.05 9.97 2.25
N VAL A 365 16.35 9.70 3.37
CA VAL A 365 15.97 8.35 3.83
C VAL A 365 14.50 8.41 4.26
N THR A 366 13.77 7.32 4.13
CA THR A 366 12.36 7.31 4.54
C THR A 366 12.21 7.43 6.04
N GLU A 367 11.07 7.97 6.48
CA GLU A 367 10.76 8.11 7.91
C GLU A 367 10.68 6.76 8.63
N ILE A 368 10.24 5.69 7.94
CA ILE A 368 10.16 4.35 8.50
C ILE A 368 11.55 3.86 8.92
N THR A 369 12.51 3.98 8.01
CA THR A 369 13.90 3.55 8.22
C THR A 369 14.61 4.45 9.24
N CYS A 370 14.34 5.77 9.21
CA CYS A 370 14.90 6.70 10.20
C CYS A 370 14.34 6.44 11.61
N HIS A 371 13.03 6.24 11.77
CA HIS A 371 12.46 5.87 13.07
C HIS A 371 13.04 4.55 13.60
N ALA A 372 13.20 3.54 12.73
CA ALA A 372 13.83 2.27 13.10
C ALA A 372 15.26 2.48 13.64
N ARG A 373 16.10 3.23 12.92
CA ARG A 373 17.48 3.52 13.29
C ARG A 373 17.57 4.34 14.57
N GLY A 374 16.73 5.37 14.73
CA GLY A 374 16.65 6.21 15.92
C GLY A 374 16.18 5.44 17.16
N ALA A 375 15.14 4.63 16.99
CA ALA A 375 14.61 3.80 18.06
C ALA A 375 15.63 2.76 18.55
N HIS A 376 16.29 2.06 17.63
CA HIS A 376 17.32 1.08 17.99
C HIS A 376 18.49 1.73 18.74
N ARG A 377 18.86 2.97 18.40
CA ARG A 377 19.89 3.74 19.12
C ARG A 377 19.45 4.12 20.53
N LEU A 378 18.16 4.46 20.73
CA LEU A 378 17.60 4.87 22.01
C LEU A 378 17.22 3.70 22.90
N TYR A 379 16.67 2.63 22.31
CA TYR A 379 16.21 1.44 23.00
C TYR A 379 16.49 0.19 22.14
N PRO A 380 17.71 -0.40 22.25
CA PRO A 380 18.14 -1.53 21.40
C PRO A 380 17.26 -2.78 21.53
N GLU A 381 16.55 -2.91 22.64
CA GLU A 381 15.64 -4.03 22.88
C GLU A 381 14.30 -3.88 22.16
N ALA A 382 13.98 -2.70 21.60
CA ALA A 382 12.72 -2.48 20.88
C ALA A 382 12.55 -3.51 19.75
N ARG A 383 11.35 -4.06 19.67
CA ARG A 383 10.91 -4.95 18.58
C ARG A 383 9.74 -4.38 17.80
N ALA A 384 9.11 -3.35 18.35
CA ALA A 384 8.10 -2.58 17.67
C ALA A 384 8.09 -1.12 18.10
N ILE A 385 7.93 -0.23 17.14
CA ILE A 385 7.75 1.20 17.36
C ILE A 385 6.30 1.53 17.03
N VAL A 386 5.66 2.26 17.93
CA VAL A 386 4.36 2.88 17.70
C VAL A 386 4.59 4.39 17.58
N ASP A 387 4.51 4.91 16.38
CA ASP A 387 4.66 6.34 16.11
C ASP A 387 3.29 6.95 15.83
N ILE A 388 2.90 7.95 16.64
CA ILE A 388 1.65 8.70 16.43
C ILE A 388 2.01 10.17 16.23
N GLY A 389 2.05 10.55 14.97
CA GLY A 389 2.32 11.91 14.52
C GLY A 389 1.08 12.79 14.47
N GLY A 390 1.23 13.96 13.84
CA GLY A 390 0.14 14.93 13.67
C GLY A 390 -0.94 14.47 12.72
N GLN A 391 -0.61 13.84 11.59
CA GLN A 391 -1.57 13.47 10.53
C GLN A 391 -1.63 11.97 10.24
N ASP A 392 -0.68 11.21 10.71
CA ASP A 392 -0.59 9.77 10.48
C ASP A 392 -0.20 9.03 11.77
N SER A 393 -0.37 7.73 11.75
CA SER A 393 0.15 6.82 12.75
C SER A 393 0.78 5.61 12.08
N LYS A 394 1.87 5.12 12.66
CA LYS A 394 2.68 4.03 12.11
C LYS A 394 3.00 3.02 13.20
N VAL A 395 3.06 1.76 12.78
CA VAL A 395 3.67 0.70 13.59
C VAL A 395 4.78 0.07 12.75
N ILE A 396 5.98 0.04 13.29
CA ILE A 396 7.19 -0.46 12.62
C ILE A 396 7.71 -1.62 13.45
N CYS A 397 7.85 -2.80 12.84
CA CYS A 397 8.40 -3.99 13.49
C CYS A 397 9.89 -4.10 13.16
N LEU A 398 10.69 -4.43 14.17
CA LEU A 398 12.14 -4.52 14.08
C LEU A 398 12.62 -5.95 14.34
N ASP A 399 13.74 -6.30 13.73
CA ASP A 399 14.55 -7.44 14.13
C ASP A 399 15.50 -7.09 15.31
N GLU A 400 16.35 -8.03 15.69
CA GLU A 400 17.31 -7.87 16.78
C GLU A 400 18.41 -6.84 16.47
N THR A 401 18.64 -6.54 15.21
CA THR A 401 19.64 -5.58 14.73
C THR A 401 19.08 -4.18 14.49
N GLY A 402 17.77 -3.99 14.70
CA GLY A 402 17.06 -2.76 14.43
C GLY A 402 16.64 -2.62 12.96
N GLY A 403 16.77 -3.67 12.16
CA GLY A 403 16.27 -3.73 10.79
C GLY A 403 14.74 -3.78 10.74
N VAL A 404 14.15 -3.09 9.75
CA VAL A 404 12.69 -3.09 9.55
C VAL A 404 12.25 -4.41 8.94
N THR A 405 11.45 -5.19 9.67
CA THR A 405 10.88 -6.45 9.19
C THR A 405 9.49 -6.29 8.59
N ASN A 406 8.71 -5.36 9.13
CA ASN A 406 7.37 -5.03 8.63
C ASN A 406 6.96 -3.65 9.13
N PHE A 407 6.03 -3.01 8.44
CA PHE A 407 5.40 -1.79 8.93
C PHE A 407 3.99 -1.62 8.38
N VAL A 408 3.15 -0.92 9.13
CA VAL A 408 1.79 -0.54 8.74
C VAL A 408 1.57 0.92 9.08
N MET A 409 0.96 1.65 8.17
CA MET A 409 0.66 3.08 8.33
C MET A 409 -0.84 3.33 8.20
N ASN A 410 -1.34 4.27 9.00
CA ASN A 410 -2.62 4.94 8.80
C ASN A 410 -2.35 6.39 8.40
N ASP A 411 -2.39 6.66 7.13
CA ASP A 411 -2.07 7.95 6.51
C ASP A 411 -3.24 8.58 5.74
N LYS A 412 -4.41 7.89 5.74
CA LYS A 412 -5.63 8.33 5.05
C LYS A 412 -6.72 8.86 5.99
N CYS A 413 -6.58 8.64 7.29
CA CYS A 413 -7.63 8.98 8.26
C CYS A 413 -7.02 9.69 9.47
N ALA A 414 -7.45 10.90 9.72
CA ALA A 414 -7.01 11.69 10.89
C ALA A 414 -7.41 11.04 12.23
N ALA A 415 -8.43 10.20 12.25
CA ALA A 415 -8.89 9.54 13.46
C ALA A 415 -7.79 8.62 14.04
N GLY A 416 -7.38 8.88 15.28
CA GLY A 416 -6.27 8.19 15.94
C GLY A 416 -4.91 8.86 15.72
N THR A 417 -4.87 10.14 15.35
CA THR A 417 -3.65 10.95 15.18
C THR A 417 -3.69 12.20 16.06
N GLY A 418 -2.59 12.94 16.14
CA GLY A 418 -2.53 14.22 16.86
C GLY A 418 -3.56 15.23 16.37
N ARG A 419 -3.85 15.27 15.09
CA ARG A 419 -4.86 16.17 14.50
C ARG A 419 -6.27 15.89 15.01
N PHE A 420 -6.59 14.63 15.24
CA PHE A 420 -7.84 14.24 15.89
C PHE A 420 -7.93 14.80 17.30
N LEU A 421 -6.88 14.64 18.09
CA LEU A 421 -6.84 15.18 19.46
C LEU A 421 -6.86 16.72 19.49
N GLU A 422 -6.16 17.38 18.54
CA GLU A 422 -6.23 18.85 18.41
C GLU A 422 -7.66 19.36 18.13
N LEU A 423 -8.41 18.68 17.28
CA LEU A 423 -9.79 19.03 16.98
C LEU A 423 -10.67 18.85 18.22
N MET A 424 -10.59 17.70 18.87
CA MET A 424 -11.38 17.40 20.07
C MET A 424 -11.03 18.33 21.24
N ALA A 425 -9.76 18.69 21.41
CA ALA A 425 -9.36 19.67 22.41
C ALA A 425 -10.02 21.02 22.17
N ARG A 426 -10.08 21.50 20.91
CA ARG A 426 -10.78 22.75 20.56
C ARG A 426 -12.29 22.65 20.84
N THR A 427 -12.93 21.54 20.53
CA THR A 427 -14.36 21.32 20.80
C THR A 427 -14.66 21.34 22.30
N LEU A 428 -13.72 20.90 23.13
CA LEU A 428 -13.79 20.93 24.59
C LEU A 428 -13.25 22.23 25.22
N GLU A 429 -12.84 23.21 24.41
CA GLU A 429 -12.21 24.47 24.84
C GLU A 429 -10.94 24.28 25.68
N LEU A 430 -10.17 23.21 25.40
CA LEU A 430 -8.93 22.86 26.07
C LEU A 430 -7.74 23.02 25.10
N ASN A 431 -6.53 23.22 25.64
CA ASN A 431 -5.32 22.95 24.90
C ASN A 431 -4.88 21.46 25.08
N LEU A 432 -3.91 20.99 24.28
CA LEU A 432 -3.49 19.58 24.31
C LEU A 432 -2.89 19.15 25.67
N GLU A 433 -2.21 20.04 26.36
CA GLU A 433 -1.61 19.76 27.67
C GLU A 433 -2.69 19.66 28.75
N GLU A 434 -3.67 20.55 28.71
CA GLU A 434 -4.84 20.51 29.60
C GLU A 434 -5.66 19.24 29.34
N MET A 435 -5.91 18.91 28.08
CA MET A 435 -6.62 17.69 27.67
C MET A 435 -5.89 16.44 28.23
N ALA A 436 -4.57 16.36 28.09
CA ALA A 436 -3.79 15.23 28.59
C ALA A 436 -3.89 15.07 30.11
N ARG A 437 -3.97 16.19 30.86
CA ARG A 437 -4.12 16.16 32.32
C ARG A 437 -5.53 15.82 32.76
N VAL A 438 -6.54 16.46 32.15
CA VAL A 438 -7.94 16.32 32.53
C VAL A 438 -8.40 14.87 32.32
N GLY A 439 -8.01 14.20 31.23
CA GLY A 439 -8.39 12.83 30.94
C GLY A 439 -7.84 11.74 31.87
N LEU A 440 -6.95 12.11 32.78
CA LEU A 440 -6.47 11.20 33.85
C LEU A 440 -7.39 11.16 35.10
N HIS A 441 -8.33 12.11 35.20
CA HIS A 441 -9.21 12.28 36.38
C HIS A 441 -10.68 11.92 36.02
N TRP A 442 -10.87 10.93 35.17
CA TRP A 442 -12.17 10.43 34.77
C TRP A 442 -12.86 9.63 35.90
N GLU A 443 -14.19 9.67 35.93
CA GLU A 443 -15.03 8.94 36.88
C GLU A 443 -15.98 7.96 36.18
N GLN A 444 -16.41 8.24 34.90
CA GLN A 444 -17.28 7.41 34.13
C GLN A 444 -16.61 6.96 32.86
N GLU A 445 -16.71 5.65 32.55
CA GLU A 445 -16.22 5.11 31.29
C GLU A 445 -17.18 5.45 30.16
N LEU A 446 -16.77 6.31 29.23
CA LEU A 446 -17.53 6.65 28.04
C LEU A 446 -16.90 6.00 26.81
N THR A 447 -17.76 5.47 25.94
CA THR A 447 -17.32 4.92 24.66
C THR A 447 -17.60 5.91 23.55
N ILE A 448 -16.55 6.37 22.87
CA ILE A 448 -16.69 7.14 21.62
C ILE A 448 -16.75 6.13 20.48
N SER A 449 -17.95 5.94 19.92
CA SER A 449 -18.24 4.89 18.94
C SER A 449 -17.79 5.24 17.54
N SER A 450 -17.74 6.52 17.21
CA SER A 450 -17.51 6.99 15.86
C SER A 450 -16.05 6.83 15.42
N MET A 451 -15.88 6.13 14.31
CA MET A 451 -14.57 5.91 13.70
C MET A 451 -14.10 7.11 12.84
N CYS A 452 -15.00 7.94 12.39
CA CYS A 452 -14.72 9.13 11.58
C CYS A 452 -14.62 10.37 12.48
N THR A 453 -13.63 11.21 12.24
CA THR A 453 -13.37 12.44 13.01
C THR A 453 -14.59 13.36 13.08
N VAL A 454 -15.32 13.53 11.97
CA VAL A 454 -16.52 14.40 11.90
C VAL A 454 -17.67 13.86 12.76
N PHE A 455 -17.90 12.56 12.73
CA PHE A 455 -18.95 11.94 13.56
C PHE A 455 -18.53 11.89 15.03
N ALA A 456 -17.27 11.68 15.33
CA ALA A 456 -16.76 11.73 16.70
C ALA A 456 -16.91 13.12 17.31
N GLU A 457 -16.69 14.19 16.53
CA GLU A 457 -16.94 15.56 16.96
C GLU A 457 -18.42 15.78 17.32
N SER A 458 -19.34 15.31 16.48
CA SER A 458 -20.79 15.39 16.75
C SER A 458 -21.18 14.60 18.01
N GLU A 459 -20.56 13.44 18.22
CA GLU A 459 -20.77 12.62 19.42
C GLU A 459 -20.26 13.32 20.68
N VAL A 460 -19.07 13.95 20.62
CA VAL A 460 -18.52 14.77 21.73
C VAL A 460 -19.44 15.94 22.06
N VAL A 461 -19.96 16.65 21.05
CA VAL A 461 -20.91 17.75 21.27
C VAL A 461 -22.18 17.25 21.98
N SER A 462 -22.69 16.07 21.60
CA SER A 462 -23.85 15.45 22.26
C SER A 462 -23.55 15.10 23.72
N LEU A 463 -22.37 14.53 24.02
CA LEU A 463 -21.95 14.21 25.38
C LEU A 463 -21.80 15.46 26.27
N ILE A 464 -21.32 16.58 25.69
CA ILE A 464 -21.28 17.88 26.37
C ILE A 464 -22.71 18.35 26.70
N ALA A 465 -23.64 18.25 25.74
CA ALA A 465 -25.05 18.63 25.94
C ALA A 465 -25.75 17.76 26.99
N ASP A 466 -25.32 16.50 27.13
CA ASP A 466 -25.80 15.56 28.17
C ASP A 466 -25.11 15.76 29.53
N ASN A 467 -24.31 16.83 29.70
CA ASN A 467 -23.58 17.22 30.91
C ASN A 467 -22.53 16.19 31.39
N HIS A 468 -21.94 15.40 30.48
CA HIS A 468 -20.78 14.59 30.83
C HIS A 468 -19.55 15.46 31.10
N SER A 469 -18.70 15.02 32.03
CA SER A 469 -17.50 15.76 32.37
C SER A 469 -16.47 15.75 31.22
N ALA A 470 -15.70 16.83 31.09
CA ALA A 470 -14.60 16.85 30.11
C ALA A 470 -13.59 15.72 30.35
N ALA A 471 -13.41 15.31 31.60
CA ALA A 471 -12.50 14.23 31.98
C ALA A 471 -12.95 12.86 31.40
N ASP A 472 -14.24 12.55 31.53
CA ASP A 472 -14.82 11.31 31.02
C ASP A 472 -14.80 11.27 29.47
N ILE A 473 -15.14 12.39 28.84
CA ILE A 473 -15.09 12.53 27.37
C ILE A 473 -13.65 12.34 26.87
N VAL A 474 -12.67 13.00 27.48
CA VAL A 474 -11.26 12.88 27.10
C VAL A 474 -10.75 11.46 27.31
N HIS A 475 -11.14 10.79 28.41
CA HIS A 475 -10.82 9.39 28.63
C HIS A 475 -11.37 8.52 27.47
N GLY A 476 -12.62 8.68 27.10
CA GLY A 476 -13.22 7.97 25.96
C GLY A 476 -12.48 8.21 24.63
N LEU A 477 -12.04 9.45 24.38
CA LEU A 477 -11.21 9.80 23.21
C LEU A 477 -9.85 9.10 23.25
N ASN A 478 -9.17 9.08 24.41
CA ASN A 478 -7.90 8.37 24.58
C ASN A 478 -8.06 6.87 24.33
N GLN A 479 -9.14 6.25 24.82
CA GLN A 479 -9.50 4.86 24.56
C GLN A 479 -9.74 4.59 23.05
N SER A 480 -10.40 5.50 22.35
CA SER A 480 -10.63 5.39 20.90
C SER A 480 -9.32 5.44 20.09
N VAL A 481 -8.39 6.36 20.42
CA VAL A 481 -7.07 6.45 19.80
C VAL A 481 -6.26 5.17 20.07
N ALA A 482 -6.22 4.72 21.31
CA ALA A 482 -5.51 3.50 21.71
C ALA A 482 -6.07 2.25 20.99
N ALA A 483 -7.39 2.13 20.84
CA ALA A 483 -8.03 1.03 20.12
C ALA A 483 -7.59 0.94 18.65
N LYS A 484 -7.57 2.09 17.96
CA LYS A 484 -7.13 2.17 16.55
C LYS A 484 -5.66 1.82 16.40
N THR A 485 -4.84 2.32 17.31
CA THR A 485 -3.40 2.06 17.30
C THR A 485 -3.08 0.60 17.62
N ALA A 486 -3.76 -0.01 18.59
CA ALA A 486 -3.62 -1.43 18.90
C ALA A 486 -4.06 -2.32 17.71
N ALA A 487 -5.13 -1.95 17.00
CA ALA A 487 -5.53 -2.63 15.78
C ALA A 487 -4.47 -2.50 14.66
N LEU A 488 -3.79 -1.34 14.59
CA LEU A 488 -2.66 -1.13 13.66
C LEU A 488 -1.49 -2.05 14.04
N ALA A 489 -1.14 -2.14 15.33
CA ALA A 489 -0.09 -3.02 15.85
C ALA A 489 -0.40 -4.50 15.58
N SER A 490 -1.63 -4.93 15.79
CA SER A 490 -2.08 -6.29 15.46
C SER A 490 -1.94 -6.58 13.96
N ARG A 491 -2.34 -5.66 13.08
CA ARG A 491 -2.18 -5.82 11.62
C ARG A 491 -0.70 -5.90 11.20
N ALA A 492 0.17 -5.16 11.87
CA ALA A 492 1.62 -5.25 11.64
C ALA A 492 2.20 -6.58 12.13
N GLY A 493 1.51 -7.29 13.02
CA GLY A 493 2.04 -8.44 13.74
C GLY A 493 3.09 -8.03 14.78
N ALA A 494 2.97 -6.81 15.30
CA ALA A 494 3.91 -6.24 16.24
C ALA A 494 3.92 -7.03 17.56
N LYS A 495 5.11 -7.23 18.09
CA LYS A 495 5.36 -7.86 19.40
C LYS A 495 6.34 -6.98 20.18
N GLY A 496 6.16 -6.92 21.50
CA GLY A 496 7.07 -6.16 22.35
C GLY A 496 8.46 -6.79 22.48
N PRO A 497 9.41 -6.05 23.03
CA PRO A 497 9.28 -4.74 23.69
C PRO A 497 8.85 -3.62 22.74
N TYR A 498 7.96 -2.74 23.23
CA TYR A 498 7.41 -1.63 22.45
C TYR A 498 8.07 -0.30 22.82
N MET A 499 8.30 0.56 21.84
CA MET A 499 8.67 1.96 22.00
C MET A 499 7.59 2.83 21.37
N MET A 500 7.18 3.92 22.03
CA MET A 500 6.25 4.89 21.46
C MET A 500 6.97 6.21 21.15
N THR A 501 6.72 6.75 19.96
CA THR A 501 7.28 8.00 19.44
C THR A 501 6.19 8.92 18.88
N GLY A 502 6.58 10.12 18.45
CA GLY A 502 5.68 11.15 17.94
C GLY A 502 5.03 11.97 19.06
N GLY A 503 4.42 13.10 18.68
CA GLY A 503 3.90 14.09 19.65
C GLY A 503 2.81 13.55 20.57
N VAL A 504 2.04 12.56 20.14
CA VAL A 504 0.98 11.95 20.97
C VAL A 504 1.54 11.11 22.12
N ALA A 505 2.80 10.68 22.07
CA ALA A 505 3.47 9.99 23.19
C ALA A 505 3.54 10.85 24.47
N ARG A 506 3.38 12.17 24.35
CA ARG A 506 3.28 13.10 25.49
C ARG A 506 1.92 13.04 26.20
N ASN A 507 0.90 12.44 25.58
CA ASN A 507 -0.42 12.26 26.19
C ASN A 507 -0.46 10.97 27.00
N ARG A 508 -0.29 11.10 28.32
CA ARG A 508 -0.24 9.97 29.26
C ARG A 508 -1.51 9.11 29.22
N GLY A 509 -2.70 9.73 29.07
CA GLY A 509 -3.95 8.97 28.98
C GLY A 509 -4.01 8.06 27.73
N VAL A 510 -3.42 8.49 26.59
CA VAL A 510 -3.31 7.64 25.40
C VAL A 510 -2.29 6.53 25.63
N THR A 511 -1.14 6.83 26.24
CA THR A 511 -0.09 5.81 26.50
C THR A 511 -0.59 4.72 27.44
N GLU A 512 -1.21 5.07 28.55
CA GLU A 512 -1.80 4.12 29.51
C GLU A 512 -2.91 3.25 28.88
N ALA A 513 -3.79 3.87 28.09
CA ALA A 513 -4.84 3.14 27.37
C ALA A 513 -4.26 2.18 26.31
N LEU A 514 -3.16 2.55 25.68
CA LEU A 514 -2.49 1.71 24.68
C LEU A 514 -1.72 0.55 25.32
N GLU A 515 -1.02 0.79 26.44
CA GLU A 515 -0.37 -0.26 27.24
C GLU A 515 -1.37 -1.33 27.69
N ALA A 516 -2.53 -0.91 28.20
CA ALA A 516 -3.60 -1.81 28.61
C ALA A 516 -4.08 -2.70 27.44
N ARG A 517 -4.18 -2.15 26.24
CA ARG A 517 -4.62 -2.88 25.04
C ARG A 517 -3.55 -3.78 24.43
N LEU A 518 -2.28 -3.39 24.52
CA LEU A 518 -1.16 -4.20 24.06
C LEU A 518 -0.79 -5.30 25.06
N GLY A 519 -1.21 -5.15 26.33
CA GLY A 519 -0.83 -6.04 27.43
C GLY A 519 0.66 -5.96 27.76
N ALA A 520 1.32 -4.84 27.46
CA ALA A 520 2.73 -4.65 27.67
C ALA A 520 3.07 -3.16 27.84
N PRO A 521 4.14 -2.82 28.58
CA PRO A 521 4.56 -1.44 28.76
C PRO A 521 5.13 -0.83 27.47
N LEU A 522 5.00 0.48 27.35
CA LEU A 522 5.58 1.31 26.29
C LEU A 522 6.80 2.04 26.85
N TRP A 523 7.95 1.83 26.22
CA TRP A 523 9.11 2.66 26.50
C TRP A 523 8.96 4.01 25.78
N LEU A 524 9.10 5.10 26.51
CA LEU A 524 8.96 6.47 26.01
C LEU A 524 10.32 7.16 26.07
N PRO A 525 10.86 7.67 24.95
CA PRO A 525 12.07 8.49 25.01
C PRO A 525 11.79 9.84 25.64
N PRO A 526 12.80 10.51 26.21
CA PRO A 526 12.64 11.85 26.79
C PRO A 526 12.05 12.87 25.83
N GLU A 527 12.44 12.79 24.54
CA GLU A 527 11.95 13.62 23.46
C GLU A 527 11.40 12.74 22.32
N PRO A 528 10.14 12.29 22.42
CA PRO A 528 9.57 11.32 21.49
C PRO A 528 9.45 11.84 20.05
N ASP A 529 9.42 13.15 19.85
CA ASP A 529 9.35 13.80 18.55
C ASP A 529 10.67 13.71 17.76
N LEU A 530 11.81 13.52 18.44
CA LEU A 530 13.15 13.59 17.83
C LEU A 530 13.63 12.26 17.24
N CYS A 531 12.91 11.17 17.43
CA CYS A 531 13.36 9.83 17.03
C CYS A 531 13.69 9.73 15.53
N GLY A 532 12.82 10.25 14.65
CA GLY A 532 13.03 10.27 13.20
C GLY A 532 14.25 11.12 12.81
N ALA A 533 14.39 12.31 13.40
CA ALA A 533 15.52 13.21 13.14
C ALA A 533 16.85 12.62 13.65
N LEU A 534 16.84 11.93 14.80
CA LEU A 534 18.01 11.21 15.32
C LEU A 534 18.43 10.09 14.37
N GLY A 535 17.50 9.28 13.86
CA GLY A 535 17.80 8.25 12.89
C GLY A 535 18.37 8.81 11.59
N ALA A 536 17.83 9.91 11.09
CA ALA A 536 18.37 10.62 9.93
C ALA A 536 19.79 11.15 10.19
N ALA A 537 20.06 11.69 11.37
CA ALA A 537 21.40 12.14 11.76
C ALA A 537 22.40 10.98 11.84
N LEU A 538 21.98 9.80 12.32
CA LEU A 538 22.82 8.60 12.33
C LEU A 538 23.16 8.14 10.89
N PHE A 539 22.22 8.19 9.95
CA PHE A 539 22.52 7.92 8.53
C PHE A 539 23.46 8.97 7.94
N ALA A 540 23.33 10.24 8.33
CA ALA A 540 24.30 11.26 7.93
C ALA A 540 25.70 10.97 8.49
N LEU A 541 25.80 10.48 9.73
CA LEU A 541 27.06 10.09 10.35
C LEU A 541 27.71 8.89 9.63
N ASP A 542 26.91 7.84 9.37
CA ASP A 542 27.40 6.64 8.64
C ASP A 542 27.93 7.00 7.23
N SER A 543 27.38 8.03 6.58
CA SER A 543 27.78 8.45 5.22
C SER A 543 29.14 9.17 5.16
N ILE A 544 29.73 9.57 6.29
CA ILE A 544 31.02 10.28 6.38
C ILE A 544 32.12 9.47 7.05
N GLN A 545 31.77 8.29 7.57
CA GLN A 545 32.72 7.30 8.08
C GLN A 545 33.21 6.38 6.97
#